data_d543e98de03545c1dd33a2ca143b5c9b
#
_entry.id   d543e98de03545c1dd33a2ca143b5c9b
#
_cell.length_a   1.000
_cell.length_b   1.000
_cell.length_c   1.000
_cell.angle_alpha   90.00
_cell.angle_beta   90.00
_cell.angle_gamma   90.00
#
_symmetry.space_group_name_H-M   'P 1'
#
loop_
_entity.id
_entity.type
_entity.pdbx_description
1 polymer ?
#
loop_
_entity_poly.entity_id
_entity_poly.type
_entity_poly.pdbx_seq_one_letter_code
_entity_poly.pdbx_strand_id
1 'polypeptide(L)'
;MKKANYIKIAGLALLVWGCKKEYVSSDIQLTSNLKPVRVVSLQEIQTTNPITASGVLASKEETVLSFKVDGVIQNLNVNEGEQVHTNQKLANLNLSEINAQVESAKYAYEKSIRDFERANNLYKDTVGTLEQVQNTKTVKEISKSNLATAQFNRQFSIINSPFKGSV
;
A
#
# COMPACT_ATOMS: atom_id res chain seq x y z
N MET A 1 53.76 43.08 100.04
CA MET A 1 53.75 43.35 98.58
C MET A 1 52.59 42.62 97.83
N LYS A 2 51.35 42.58 98.36
CA LYS A 2 50.23 41.92 97.71
C LYS A 2 48.98 42.78 97.45
N LYS A 3 48.98 44.05 97.79
CA LYS A 3 47.83 44.97 97.68
C LYS A 3 47.84 45.85 96.44
N ALA A 4 48.95 45.93 95.71
CA ALA A 4 49.05 46.76 94.48
C ALA A 4 48.48 46.17 93.20
N ASN A 5 48.31 44.85 93.16
CA ASN A 5 47.84 44.19 91.95
C ASN A 5 46.29 44.16 91.80
N TYR A 6 45.54 44.31 92.89
CA TYR A 6 44.06 44.35 92.83
C TYR A 6 43.51 45.67 92.30
N ILE A 7 44.25 46.77 92.47
CA ILE A 7 43.84 48.10 91.97
C ILE A 7 43.97 48.17 90.45
N LYS A 8 44.95 47.47 89.86
CA LYS A 8 45.13 47.41 88.41
C LYS A 8 44.07 46.50 87.68
N ILE A 9 43.60 45.48 88.38
CA ILE A 9 42.57 44.56 87.87
C ILE A 9 41.19 45.21 88.00
N ALA A 10 40.92 46.01 89.09
CA ALA A 10 39.67 46.75 89.28
C ALA A 10 39.50 47.89 88.23
N GLY A 11 40.64 48.56 87.80
CA GLY A 11 40.62 49.59 86.78
C GLY A 11 40.33 49.01 85.32
N LEU A 12 40.75 47.80 85.06
CA LEU A 12 40.54 47.17 83.77
C LEU A 12 39.11 46.64 83.60
N ALA A 13 38.40 46.29 84.69
CA ALA A 13 37.03 45.82 84.68
C ALA A 13 35.98 46.93 84.43
N LEU A 14 36.30 48.17 84.63
CA LEU A 14 35.40 49.31 84.45
C LEU A 14 35.38 49.85 82.99
N LEU A 15 36.30 49.46 82.14
CA LEU A 15 36.34 49.93 80.77
C LEU A 15 35.51 49.08 79.80
N VAL A 16 34.92 48.00 80.27
CA VAL A 16 34.15 47.08 79.38
C VAL A 16 32.63 47.35 79.40
N TRP A 17 32.17 48.25 80.26
CA TRP A 17 30.71 48.46 80.45
C TRP A 17 30.16 49.70 79.75
N GLY A 18 30.85 50.26 78.76
CA GLY A 18 30.51 51.54 78.12
C GLY A 18 30.11 51.49 76.66
N CYS A 19 29.61 50.37 76.07
CA CYS A 19 29.04 50.38 74.71
C CYS A 19 27.70 49.66 74.69
N LYS A 20 26.65 50.28 75.20
CA LYS A 20 25.27 49.96 74.72
C LYS A 20 25.05 50.75 73.46
N LYS A 21 25.16 50.08 72.33
CA LYS A 21 24.66 50.55 71.04
C LYS A 21 23.14 50.49 71.12
N GLU A 22 22.50 51.63 71.33
CA GLU A 22 21.07 51.76 71.11
C GLU A 22 20.80 51.57 69.64
N TYR A 23 20.24 50.41 69.24
CA TYR A 23 19.61 50.27 67.99
C TYR A 23 18.33 51.08 68.05
N VAL A 24 18.31 52.24 67.42
CA VAL A 24 17.08 52.93 67.02
C VAL A 24 16.43 52.08 65.99
N SER A 25 15.53 51.24 66.39
CA SER A 25 14.57 50.66 65.50
C SER A 25 13.69 51.80 65.03
N SER A 26 14.06 52.36 63.90
CA SER A 26 13.10 53.16 63.13
C SER A 26 11.99 52.20 62.67
N ASP A 27 10.98 52.10 63.54
CA ASP A 27 9.73 51.51 63.12
C ASP A 27 9.16 52.44 62.02
N ILE A 28 9.63 52.25 60.79
CA ILE A 28 8.96 52.80 59.65
C ILE A 28 7.65 52.03 59.58
N GLN A 29 6.65 52.50 60.24
CA GLN A 29 5.29 52.09 59.97
C GLN A 29 4.96 52.56 58.55
N LEU A 30 5.37 51.76 57.58
CA LEU A 30 4.78 51.74 56.23
C LEU A 30 3.34 51.32 56.45
N THR A 31 2.46 52.25 56.71
CA THR A 31 1.04 52.07 56.45
C THR A 31 0.87 51.99 54.96
N SER A 32 1.41 50.95 54.41
CA SER A 32 1.10 50.58 53.06
C SER A 32 -0.35 50.10 53.08
N ASN A 33 -1.20 50.85 52.38
CA ASN A 33 -2.51 50.38 51.99
C ASN A 33 -2.29 49.16 51.03
N LEU A 34 -1.89 48.03 51.62
CA LEU A 34 -1.74 46.80 50.91
C LEU A 34 -3.14 46.34 50.45
N LYS A 35 -3.45 46.58 49.17
CA LYS A 35 -4.63 45.98 48.59
C LYS A 35 -4.37 44.48 48.48
N PRO A 36 -5.18 43.63 49.11
CA PRO A 36 -5.04 42.19 48.92
C PRO A 36 -5.30 41.84 47.46
N VAL A 37 -4.30 41.33 46.79
CA VAL A 37 -4.42 40.81 45.44
C VAL A 37 -4.39 39.29 45.48
N ARG A 38 -5.30 38.67 44.75
CA ARG A 38 -5.32 37.22 44.61
C ARG A 38 -4.36 36.85 43.48
N VAL A 39 -3.28 36.21 43.81
CA VAL A 39 -2.31 35.70 42.84
C VAL A 39 -2.67 34.26 42.51
N VAL A 40 -2.86 33.96 41.23
CA VAL A 40 -3.03 32.63 40.76
C VAL A 40 -1.76 32.25 40.00
N SER A 41 -1.13 31.16 40.39
CA SER A 41 -0.02 30.62 39.63
C SER A 41 -0.50 30.04 38.31
N LEU A 42 0.08 30.50 37.22
CA LEU A 42 -0.15 29.91 35.91
C LEU A 42 0.55 28.56 35.88
N GLN A 43 -0.22 27.50 35.69
CA GLN A 43 0.31 26.19 35.35
C GLN A 43 0.21 26.01 33.85
N GLU A 44 1.33 25.65 33.25
CA GLU A 44 1.33 25.28 31.84
C GLU A 44 0.64 23.93 31.70
N ILE A 45 -0.56 23.93 31.13
CA ILE A 45 -1.29 22.72 30.80
C ILE A 45 -0.99 22.41 29.33
N GLN A 46 -0.25 21.35 29.11
CA GLN A 46 -0.11 20.81 27.74
C GLN A 46 -1.42 20.19 27.35
N THR A 47 -2.21 20.90 26.55
CA THR A 47 -3.44 20.41 25.97
C THR A 47 -3.10 19.82 24.60
N THR A 48 -3.03 18.52 24.50
CA THR A 48 -3.01 17.84 23.22
C THR A 48 -4.45 17.80 22.70
N ASN A 49 -4.75 18.62 21.72
CA ASN A 49 -5.98 18.48 20.98
C ASN A 49 -5.81 17.31 19.96
N PRO A 50 -6.42 16.16 20.20
CA PRO A 50 -6.32 15.07 19.24
C PRO A 50 -7.01 15.49 17.93
N ILE A 51 -6.29 15.41 16.84
CA ILE A 51 -6.87 15.56 15.51
C ILE A 51 -7.59 14.26 15.19
N THR A 52 -8.92 14.30 15.20
CA THR A 52 -9.75 13.16 14.83
C THR A 52 -10.14 13.32 13.37
N ALA A 53 -9.82 12.34 12.55
CA ALA A 53 -10.26 12.27 11.17
C ALA A 53 -11.08 11.00 10.98
N SER A 54 -12.18 11.11 10.25
CA SER A 54 -12.97 9.97 9.81
C SER A 54 -12.78 9.79 8.30
N GLY A 55 -12.74 8.57 7.83
CA GLY A 55 -12.59 8.24 6.43
C GLY A 55 -13.11 6.85 6.13
N VAL A 56 -13.33 6.58 4.85
CA VAL A 56 -13.71 5.27 4.35
C VAL A 56 -12.46 4.59 3.81
N LEU A 57 -12.21 3.37 4.24
CA LEU A 57 -11.18 2.53 3.65
C LEU A 57 -11.71 1.98 2.32
N ALA A 58 -10.97 2.21 1.27
CA ALA A 58 -11.23 1.65 -0.04
C ALA A 58 -9.99 0.92 -0.56
N SER A 59 -10.19 -0.05 -1.43
CA SER A 59 -9.09 -0.71 -2.12
C SER A 59 -8.35 0.29 -3.01
N LYS A 60 -7.03 0.20 -3.05
CA LYS A 60 -6.20 1.03 -3.94
C LYS A 60 -6.42 0.65 -5.40
N GLU A 61 -6.61 -0.62 -5.65
CA GLU A 61 -6.82 -1.19 -6.98
C GLU A 61 -7.96 -2.20 -6.89
N GLU A 62 -8.93 -2.04 -7.77
CA GLU A 62 -10.07 -2.96 -7.91
C GLU A 62 -10.23 -3.30 -9.39
N THR A 63 -10.50 -4.54 -9.67
CA THR A 63 -10.66 -5.02 -11.06
C THR A 63 -11.82 -6.00 -11.13
N VAL A 64 -12.69 -5.78 -12.10
CA VAL A 64 -13.76 -6.71 -12.43
C VAL A 64 -13.23 -7.66 -13.52
N LEU A 65 -13.21 -8.95 -13.22
CA LEU A 65 -12.80 -9.99 -14.15
C LEU A 65 -14.02 -10.64 -14.79
N SER A 66 -13.98 -10.78 -16.11
CA SER A 66 -15.03 -11.45 -16.87
C SER A 66 -14.44 -12.35 -17.95
N PHE A 67 -15.19 -13.38 -18.32
CA PHE A 67 -14.86 -14.18 -19.50
C PHE A 67 -15.08 -13.35 -20.76
N LYS A 68 -14.16 -13.44 -21.73
CA LYS A 68 -14.28 -12.78 -23.03
C LYS A 68 -14.96 -13.67 -24.09
N VAL A 69 -15.31 -14.87 -23.69
CA VAL A 69 -15.96 -15.89 -24.54
C VAL A 69 -17.14 -16.48 -23.82
N ASP A 70 -18.14 -16.91 -24.58
CA ASP A 70 -19.33 -17.55 -24.04
C ASP A 70 -19.02 -18.99 -23.64
N GLY A 71 -19.72 -19.47 -22.62
CA GLY A 71 -19.56 -20.83 -22.14
C GLY A 71 -20.13 -21.08 -20.77
N VAL A 72 -20.19 -22.34 -20.38
CA VAL A 72 -20.64 -22.77 -19.05
C VAL A 72 -19.44 -22.82 -18.10
N ILE A 73 -19.55 -22.17 -16.96
CA ILE A 73 -18.51 -22.22 -15.90
C ILE A 73 -18.44 -23.66 -15.38
N GLN A 74 -17.27 -24.26 -15.47
CA GLN A 74 -17.03 -25.59 -14.96
C GLN A 74 -16.53 -25.57 -13.53
N ASN A 75 -15.57 -24.69 -13.21
CA ASN A 75 -14.99 -24.57 -11.89
C ASN A 75 -14.84 -23.11 -11.50
N LEU A 76 -15.15 -22.82 -10.23
CA LEU A 76 -14.80 -21.61 -9.53
C LEU A 76 -13.90 -22.04 -8.36
N ASN A 77 -12.64 -21.60 -8.38
CA ASN A 77 -11.60 -22.08 -7.45
C ASN A 77 -11.33 -21.12 -6.29
N VAL A 78 -12.17 -20.12 -6.10
CA VAL A 78 -12.00 -19.09 -5.07
C VAL A 78 -13.32 -18.73 -4.44
N ASN A 79 -13.25 -18.26 -3.19
CA ASN A 79 -14.39 -17.77 -2.42
C ASN A 79 -14.21 -16.28 -2.11
N GLU A 80 -15.29 -15.62 -1.74
CA GLU A 80 -15.26 -14.24 -1.27
C GLU A 80 -14.34 -14.11 -0.03
N GLY A 81 -13.49 -13.09 -0.02
CA GLY A 81 -12.51 -12.85 1.02
C GLY A 81 -11.23 -13.67 0.93
N GLU A 82 -11.13 -14.60 -0.02
CA GLU A 82 -9.93 -15.44 -0.18
C GLU A 82 -8.75 -14.65 -0.76
N GLN A 83 -7.57 -14.89 -0.21
CA GLN A 83 -6.32 -14.31 -0.71
C GLN A 83 -5.85 -15.04 -1.96
N VAL A 84 -5.56 -14.30 -3.02
CA VAL A 84 -5.10 -14.83 -4.29
C VAL A 84 -3.75 -14.26 -4.69
N HIS A 85 -3.00 -15.04 -5.46
CA HIS A 85 -1.70 -14.65 -5.98
C HIS A 85 -1.78 -14.31 -7.47
N THR A 86 -0.82 -13.53 -7.96
CA THR A 86 -0.70 -13.22 -9.38
C THR A 86 -0.63 -14.52 -10.21
N ASN A 87 -1.38 -14.57 -11.31
CA ASN A 87 -1.55 -15.73 -12.19
C ASN A 87 -2.24 -16.95 -11.54
N GLN A 88 -2.79 -16.83 -10.33
CA GLN A 88 -3.60 -17.89 -9.76
C GLN A 88 -4.89 -18.06 -10.58
N LYS A 89 -5.22 -19.30 -10.93
CA LYS A 89 -6.44 -19.64 -11.68
C LYS A 89 -7.65 -19.49 -10.77
N LEU A 90 -8.54 -18.57 -11.12
CA LEU A 90 -9.74 -18.23 -10.35
C LEU A 90 -10.96 -19.01 -10.84
N ALA A 91 -11.16 -19.05 -12.14
CA ALA A 91 -12.30 -19.75 -12.76
C ALA A 91 -11.94 -20.29 -14.14
N ASN A 92 -12.69 -21.29 -14.59
CA ASN A 92 -12.62 -21.75 -15.97
C ASN A 92 -13.97 -22.19 -16.50
N LEU A 93 -14.16 -22.01 -17.80
CA LEU A 93 -15.26 -22.58 -18.55
C LEU A 93 -15.04 -24.07 -18.79
N ASN A 94 -16.08 -24.74 -19.27
CA ASN A 94 -15.94 -26.11 -19.77
C ASN A 94 -15.05 -26.11 -21.04
N LEU A 95 -13.85 -26.65 -20.88
CA LEU A 95 -12.82 -26.62 -21.91
C LEU A 95 -12.99 -27.75 -22.96
N SER A 96 -13.89 -28.71 -22.76
CA SER A 96 -14.00 -29.88 -23.66
C SER A 96 -14.40 -29.46 -25.06
N GLU A 97 -15.44 -28.65 -25.20
CA GLU A 97 -15.90 -28.15 -26.50
C GLU A 97 -14.88 -27.21 -27.14
N ILE A 98 -14.29 -26.29 -26.32
CA ILE A 98 -13.30 -25.32 -26.78
C ILE A 98 -12.02 -26.01 -27.27
N ASN A 99 -11.58 -27.06 -26.59
CA ASN A 99 -10.43 -27.85 -27.02
C ASN A 99 -10.74 -28.58 -28.33
N ALA A 100 -11.94 -29.14 -28.49
CA ALA A 100 -12.36 -29.78 -29.75
C ALA A 100 -12.37 -28.78 -30.90
N GLN A 101 -12.80 -27.54 -30.68
CA GLN A 101 -12.74 -26.49 -31.71
C GLN A 101 -11.30 -26.14 -32.09
N VAL A 102 -10.38 -26.02 -31.09
CA VAL A 102 -8.95 -25.80 -31.37
C VAL A 102 -8.35 -26.92 -32.19
N GLU A 103 -8.64 -28.17 -31.82
CA GLU A 103 -8.16 -29.35 -32.57
C GLU A 103 -8.69 -29.38 -33.99
N SER A 104 -9.99 -29.15 -34.20
CA SER A 104 -10.61 -29.07 -35.52
C SER A 104 -9.97 -27.98 -36.39
N ALA A 105 -9.79 -26.77 -35.83
CA ALA A 105 -9.14 -25.67 -36.54
C ALA A 105 -7.67 -25.97 -36.87
N LYS A 106 -6.96 -26.66 -35.96
CA LYS A 106 -5.60 -27.12 -36.19
C LYS A 106 -5.50 -28.09 -37.36
N TYR A 107 -6.35 -29.11 -37.39
CA TYR A 107 -6.36 -30.07 -38.50
C TYR A 107 -6.76 -29.43 -39.84
N ALA A 108 -7.69 -28.47 -39.81
CA ALA A 108 -8.04 -27.69 -40.99
C ALA A 108 -6.86 -26.88 -41.52
N TYR A 109 -6.11 -26.25 -40.64
CA TYR A 109 -4.90 -25.50 -41.00
C TYR A 109 -3.80 -26.44 -41.56
N GLU A 110 -3.52 -27.55 -40.90
CA GLU A 110 -2.54 -28.53 -41.35
C GLU A 110 -2.92 -29.10 -42.74
N LYS A 111 -4.21 -29.37 -42.97
CA LYS A 111 -4.70 -29.77 -44.28
C LYS A 111 -4.42 -28.68 -45.31
N SER A 112 -4.73 -27.43 -45.02
CA SER A 112 -4.56 -26.33 -45.96
C SER A 112 -3.08 -26.07 -46.30
N ILE A 113 -2.15 -26.35 -45.40
CA ILE A 113 -0.71 -26.31 -45.67
C ILE A 113 -0.35 -27.36 -46.74
N ARG A 114 -0.78 -28.62 -46.51
CA ARG A 114 -0.48 -29.70 -47.47
C ARG A 114 -1.10 -29.44 -48.87
N ASP A 115 -2.30 -28.90 -48.91
CA ASP A 115 -2.95 -28.55 -50.16
C ASP A 115 -2.23 -27.41 -50.88
N PHE A 116 -1.78 -26.39 -50.17
CA PHE A 116 -0.97 -25.31 -50.73
C PHE A 116 0.39 -25.81 -51.25
N GLU A 117 1.10 -26.63 -50.48
CA GLU A 117 2.39 -27.20 -50.88
C GLU A 117 2.24 -28.05 -52.13
N ARG A 118 1.17 -28.88 -52.23
CA ARG A 118 0.85 -29.68 -53.41
C ARG A 118 0.59 -28.79 -54.63
N ALA A 119 -0.27 -27.78 -54.49
CA ALA A 119 -0.57 -26.86 -55.59
C ALA A 119 0.68 -26.10 -56.07
N ASN A 120 1.52 -25.66 -55.11
CA ASN A 120 2.75 -24.95 -55.43
C ASN A 120 3.77 -25.84 -56.15
N ASN A 121 3.88 -27.12 -55.78
CA ASN A 121 4.76 -28.07 -56.45
C ASN A 121 4.24 -28.38 -57.89
N LEU A 122 2.92 -28.65 -58.05
CA LEU A 122 2.33 -28.83 -59.36
C LEU A 122 2.52 -27.62 -60.28
N TYR A 123 2.45 -26.41 -59.74
CA TYR A 123 2.71 -25.19 -60.50
C TYR A 123 4.17 -25.10 -60.96
N LYS A 124 5.13 -25.42 -60.08
CA LYS A 124 6.57 -25.47 -60.40
C LYS A 124 6.86 -26.50 -61.51
N ASP A 125 6.14 -27.62 -61.48
CA ASP A 125 6.27 -28.67 -62.47
C ASP A 125 5.47 -28.36 -63.74
N THR A 126 4.94 -27.14 -63.90
CA THR A 126 4.17 -26.66 -65.05
C THR A 126 2.84 -27.43 -65.34
N VAL A 127 2.36 -28.21 -64.34
CA VAL A 127 1.11 -28.98 -64.42
C VAL A 127 -0.06 -28.23 -63.73
N GLY A 128 0.23 -27.38 -62.76
CA GLY A 128 -0.77 -26.61 -62.06
C GLY A 128 -0.92 -25.16 -62.55
N THR A 129 -2.02 -24.52 -62.19
CA THR A 129 -2.28 -23.10 -62.52
C THR A 129 -1.85 -22.14 -61.37
N LEU A 130 -1.48 -20.92 -61.72
CA LEU A 130 -1.20 -19.87 -60.74
C LEU A 130 -2.44 -19.58 -59.87
N GLU A 131 -3.63 -19.60 -60.44
CA GLU A 131 -4.89 -19.42 -59.74
C GLU A 131 -5.07 -20.46 -58.62
N GLN A 132 -4.76 -21.74 -58.89
CA GLN A 132 -4.85 -22.81 -57.89
C GLN A 132 -3.89 -22.56 -56.73
N VAL A 133 -2.67 -22.09 -56.98
CA VAL A 133 -1.70 -21.71 -55.94
C VAL A 133 -2.23 -20.54 -55.12
N GLN A 134 -2.78 -19.50 -55.73
CA GLN A 134 -3.34 -18.35 -55.05
C GLN A 134 -4.54 -18.72 -54.18
N ASN A 135 -5.46 -19.55 -54.72
CA ASN A 135 -6.64 -20.03 -53.99
C ASN A 135 -6.24 -20.88 -52.78
N THR A 136 -5.33 -21.83 -52.92
CA THR A 136 -4.86 -22.67 -51.81
C THR A 136 -4.06 -21.84 -50.77
N LYS A 137 -3.31 -20.81 -51.20
CA LYS A 137 -2.67 -19.86 -50.31
C LYS A 137 -3.68 -19.08 -49.45
N THR A 138 -4.74 -18.58 -50.08
CA THR A 138 -5.82 -17.87 -49.40
C THR A 138 -6.52 -18.77 -48.38
N VAL A 139 -6.85 -20.01 -48.75
CA VAL A 139 -7.44 -20.99 -47.82
C VAL A 139 -6.50 -21.28 -46.65
N LYS A 140 -5.20 -21.38 -46.87
CA LYS A 140 -4.20 -21.55 -45.79
C LYS A 140 -4.22 -20.36 -44.83
N GLU A 141 -4.22 -19.11 -45.31
CA GLU A 141 -4.24 -17.94 -44.45
C GLU A 141 -5.56 -17.81 -43.66
N ILE A 142 -6.70 -18.15 -44.28
CA ILE A 142 -8.02 -18.21 -43.61
C ILE A 142 -7.99 -19.26 -42.47
N SER A 143 -7.52 -20.48 -42.79
CA SER A 143 -7.44 -21.56 -41.79
C SER A 143 -6.49 -21.22 -40.63
N LYS A 144 -5.38 -20.52 -40.92
CA LYS A 144 -4.47 -20.01 -39.91
C LYS A 144 -5.17 -19.01 -38.98
N SER A 145 -5.95 -18.08 -39.53
CA SER A 145 -6.72 -17.11 -38.76
C SER A 145 -7.78 -17.78 -37.88
N ASN A 146 -8.46 -18.80 -38.42
CA ASN A 146 -9.44 -19.58 -37.67
C ASN A 146 -8.79 -20.31 -36.48
N LEU A 147 -7.61 -20.92 -36.69
CA LEU A 147 -6.84 -21.54 -35.60
C LEU A 147 -6.46 -20.51 -34.53
N ALA A 148 -5.97 -19.34 -34.94
CA ALA A 148 -5.63 -18.27 -34.01
C ALA A 148 -6.84 -17.81 -33.17
N THR A 149 -8.02 -17.69 -33.79
CA THR A 149 -9.28 -17.37 -33.11
C THR A 149 -9.67 -18.45 -32.09
N ALA A 150 -9.59 -19.71 -32.46
CA ALA A 150 -9.89 -20.83 -31.57
C ALA A 150 -8.92 -20.87 -30.37
N GLN A 151 -7.64 -20.64 -30.60
CA GLN A 151 -6.62 -20.55 -29.53
C GLN A 151 -6.87 -19.36 -28.62
N PHE A 152 -7.25 -18.21 -29.16
CA PHE A 152 -7.65 -17.04 -28.38
C PHE A 152 -8.83 -17.37 -27.47
N ASN A 153 -9.89 -17.99 -28.01
CA ASN A 153 -11.06 -18.39 -27.24
C ASN A 153 -10.67 -19.32 -26.08
N ARG A 154 -9.78 -20.28 -26.33
CA ARG A 154 -9.26 -21.17 -25.28
C ARG A 154 -8.50 -20.43 -24.21
N GLN A 155 -7.66 -19.48 -24.59
CA GLN A 155 -6.87 -18.68 -23.63
C GLN A 155 -7.79 -17.87 -22.72
N PHE A 156 -8.83 -17.24 -23.25
CA PHE A 156 -9.76 -16.40 -22.50
C PHE A 156 -10.94 -17.17 -21.87
N SER A 157 -10.92 -18.49 -21.95
CA SER A 157 -11.82 -19.40 -21.21
C SER A 157 -11.35 -19.69 -19.77
N ILE A 158 -10.21 -19.13 -19.38
CA ILE A 158 -9.63 -19.25 -18.05
C ILE A 158 -9.40 -17.84 -17.52
N ILE A 159 -9.88 -17.56 -16.32
CA ILE A 159 -9.61 -16.32 -15.60
C ILE A 159 -8.50 -16.58 -14.62
N ASN A 160 -7.43 -15.81 -14.73
CA ASN A 160 -6.34 -15.78 -13.76
C ASN A 160 -6.30 -14.41 -13.08
N SER A 161 -5.82 -14.36 -11.84
CA SER A 161 -5.63 -13.11 -11.12
C SER A 161 -4.49 -12.28 -11.75
N PRO A 162 -4.72 -10.99 -12.07
CA PRO A 162 -3.69 -10.13 -12.63
C PRO A 162 -2.67 -9.68 -11.58
N PHE A 163 -3.06 -9.64 -10.30
CA PHE A 163 -2.22 -9.20 -9.18
C PHE A 163 -2.56 -9.98 -7.90
N LYS A 164 -1.75 -9.79 -6.88
CA LYS A 164 -2.01 -10.34 -5.54
C LYS A 164 -3.06 -9.47 -4.83
N GLY A 165 -4.08 -10.09 -4.27
CA GLY A 165 -5.16 -9.40 -3.56
C GLY A 165 -6.11 -10.35 -2.87
N SER A 166 -7.33 -9.87 -2.61
CA SER A 166 -8.46 -10.69 -2.15
C SER A 166 -9.62 -10.59 -3.13
N VAL A 167 -10.40 -11.66 -3.20
CA VAL A 167 -11.61 -11.72 -4.02
C VAL A 167 -12.77 -11.09 -3.29
#